data_8ca285808c00e81072efb08bfe23a082
#
_entry.id   8ca285808c00e81072efb08bfe23a082
#
_cell.length_a   1.000
_cell.length_b   1.000
_cell.length_c   1.000
_cell.angle_alpha   90.00
_cell.angle_beta   90.00
_cell.angle_gamma   90.00
#
_symmetry.space_group_name_H-M   'P 1'
#
loop_
_entity.id
_entity.type
_entity.pdbx_description
1 polymer ?
#
loop_
_entity_poly.entity_id
_entity_poly.type
_entity_poly.pdbx_seq_one_letter_code
_entity_poly.pdbx_strand_id
1 'polypeptide(L)'
;MTIGSDDLTANTSIKQIVEVIDERDKPEKLMKCLEKYTNADTKNRMIVFVLKKTDAVEVENELWNKGYNVVSIHGDKDQWQRTKALESFKRGTANVMVATDVAARGLDIPDVEAVINFSFPLTIEDYVHRIGRTGRAGKEGTAHSLFTQQDYKLAGCLVKVLKDAGQEVIDIESCVRFILNLTKLFVSRCPLRCLNLT
;
A
#
# COMPACT_ATOMS: atom_id res chain seq x y z
N MET A 1 20.88 27.89 -3.77
CA MET A 1 20.45 26.56 -4.22
C MET A 1 19.14 26.27 -3.51
N THR A 2 18.03 26.54 -4.16
CA THR A 2 16.68 26.18 -3.69
C THR A 2 16.52 24.69 -3.96
N ILE A 3 16.49 23.89 -2.90
CA ILE A 3 16.11 22.49 -2.97
C ILE A 3 14.62 22.50 -3.34
N GLY A 4 14.32 22.02 -4.54
CA GLY A 4 12.97 21.94 -5.06
C GLY A 4 12.11 21.10 -4.10
N SER A 5 10.98 21.64 -3.74
CA SER A 5 9.85 20.86 -3.22
C SER A 5 9.38 20.00 -4.40
N ASP A 6 9.87 18.76 -4.49
CA ASP A 6 9.20 17.76 -5.30
C ASP A 6 7.78 17.62 -4.71
N ASP A 7 6.82 18.24 -5.36
CA ASP A 7 5.41 18.02 -5.05
C ASP A 7 5.16 16.52 -5.28
N LEU A 8 4.99 15.80 -4.18
CA LEU A 8 4.64 14.38 -4.15
C LEU A 8 3.21 14.21 -4.66
N THR A 9 3.07 14.32 -5.98
CA THR A 9 1.79 14.18 -6.65
C THR A 9 1.59 12.71 -7.03
N ALA A 10 0.55 12.11 -6.47
CA ALA A 10 0.13 10.78 -6.89
C ALA A 10 -0.41 10.86 -8.32
N ASN A 11 -0.06 9.87 -9.15
CA ASN A 11 -0.52 9.79 -10.53
C ASN A 11 -2.05 9.68 -10.57
N THR A 12 -2.72 10.57 -11.29
CA THR A 12 -4.18 10.62 -11.43
C THR A 12 -4.79 9.40 -12.14
N SER A 13 -3.98 8.62 -12.89
CA SER A 13 -4.40 7.35 -13.49
C SER A 13 -4.52 6.19 -12.49
N ILE A 14 -4.15 6.41 -11.21
CA ILE A 14 -4.25 5.41 -10.17
C ILE A 14 -5.51 5.65 -9.36
N LYS A 15 -6.47 4.72 -9.43
CA LYS A 15 -7.61 4.71 -8.53
C LYS A 15 -7.15 4.33 -7.13
N GLN A 16 -7.23 5.26 -6.18
CA GLN A 16 -6.81 5.05 -4.80
C GLN A 16 -8.02 4.78 -3.92
N ILE A 17 -8.05 3.62 -3.28
CA ILE A 17 -9.10 3.21 -2.35
C ILE A 17 -8.43 3.05 -1.00
N VAL A 18 -8.94 3.73 0.01
CA VAL A 18 -8.46 3.62 1.39
C VAL A 18 -9.62 3.16 2.26
N GLU A 19 -9.45 2.02 2.90
CA GLU A 19 -10.43 1.50 3.84
C GLU A 19 -9.88 1.57 5.26
N VAL A 20 -10.65 2.17 6.15
CA VAL A 20 -10.31 2.24 7.57
C VAL A 20 -10.91 1.03 8.27
N ILE A 21 -10.05 0.20 8.86
CA ILE A 21 -10.42 -1.09 9.43
C ILE A 21 -9.68 -1.36 10.75
N ASP A 22 -10.16 -2.32 11.52
CA ASP A 22 -9.42 -2.87 12.65
C ASP A 22 -8.26 -3.76 12.16
N GLU A 23 -7.16 -3.79 12.94
CA GLU A 23 -5.98 -4.61 12.63
C GLU A 23 -6.32 -6.10 12.46
N ARG A 24 -7.24 -6.62 13.29
CA ARG A 24 -7.70 -8.02 13.25
C ARG A 24 -8.46 -8.41 11.99
N ASP A 25 -9.02 -7.41 11.28
CA ASP A 25 -9.83 -7.65 10.08
C ASP A 25 -9.01 -7.66 8.79
N LYS A 26 -7.71 -7.29 8.89
CA LYS A 26 -6.79 -7.24 7.73
C LYS A 26 -6.70 -8.54 6.94
N PRO A 27 -6.57 -9.73 7.55
CA PRO A 27 -6.46 -10.98 6.77
C PRO A 27 -7.70 -11.25 5.93
N GLU A 28 -8.90 -11.10 6.52
CA GLU A 28 -10.16 -11.29 5.79
C GLU A 28 -10.30 -10.26 4.65
N LYS A 29 -9.92 -9.00 4.94
CA LYS A 29 -10.00 -7.93 3.96
C LYS A 29 -9.03 -8.12 2.80
N LEU A 30 -7.81 -8.62 3.09
CA LEU A 30 -6.84 -8.98 2.05
C LEU A 30 -7.44 -10.00 1.09
N MET A 31 -8.10 -11.05 1.60
CA MET A 31 -8.73 -12.06 0.77
C MET A 31 -9.79 -11.46 -0.16
N LYS A 32 -10.66 -10.61 0.39
CA LYS A 32 -11.68 -9.91 -0.40
C LYS A 32 -11.06 -9.01 -1.49
N CYS A 33 -9.95 -8.34 -1.17
CA CYS A 33 -9.22 -7.54 -2.15
C CYS A 33 -8.63 -8.42 -3.26
N LEU A 34 -7.99 -9.53 -2.91
CA LEU A 34 -7.41 -10.45 -3.89
C LEU A 34 -8.49 -11.04 -4.81
N GLU A 35 -9.60 -11.51 -4.26
CA GLU A 35 -10.74 -12.00 -5.04
C GLU A 35 -11.29 -10.94 -5.99
N LYS A 36 -11.44 -9.71 -5.52
CA LYS A 36 -11.93 -8.57 -6.32
C LYS A 36 -11.02 -8.25 -7.50
N TYR A 37 -9.70 -8.33 -7.31
CA TYR A 37 -8.72 -7.94 -8.35
C TYR A 37 -8.17 -9.12 -9.14
N THR A 38 -8.45 -10.37 -8.73
CA THR A 38 -8.15 -11.55 -9.52
C THR A 38 -9.23 -11.71 -10.59
N ASN A 39 -8.84 -11.57 -11.84
CA ASN A 39 -9.73 -11.89 -12.96
C ASN A 39 -9.32 -13.25 -13.52
N ALA A 40 -10.29 -14.17 -13.66
CA ALA A 40 -10.05 -15.52 -14.16
C ALA A 40 -9.50 -15.53 -15.59
N ASP A 41 -9.87 -14.54 -16.40
CA ASP A 41 -9.49 -14.44 -17.81
C ASP A 41 -8.15 -13.72 -18.04
N THR A 42 -7.68 -12.96 -17.06
CA THR A 42 -6.42 -12.21 -17.14
C THR A 42 -5.49 -12.65 -16.00
N LYS A 43 -4.24 -12.95 -16.34
CA LYS A 43 -3.20 -13.21 -15.34
C LYS A 43 -2.77 -11.89 -14.66
N ASN A 44 -3.72 -11.25 -13.99
CA ASN A 44 -3.49 -9.99 -13.29
C ASN A 44 -2.40 -10.18 -12.23
N ARG A 45 -1.38 -9.35 -12.29
CA ARG A 45 -0.32 -9.32 -11.28
C ARG A 45 -0.65 -8.31 -10.21
N MET A 46 -0.47 -8.73 -8.96
CA MET A 46 -0.75 -7.90 -7.79
C MET A 46 0.45 -7.87 -6.87
N ILE A 47 0.68 -6.73 -6.24
CA ILE A 47 1.67 -6.59 -5.17
C ILE A 47 0.95 -6.32 -3.85
N VAL A 48 1.33 -7.07 -2.81
CA VAL A 48 0.88 -6.88 -1.43
C VAL A 48 2.06 -6.35 -0.62
N PHE A 49 1.98 -5.11 -0.17
CA PHE A 49 3.01 -4.50 0.65
C PHE A 49 2.74 -4.72 2.15
N VAL A 50 3.78 -5.15 2.85
CA VAL A 50 3.80 -5.34 4.30
C VAL A 50 4.99 -4.60 4.91
N LEU A 51 4.91 -4.23 6.21
CA LEU A 51 6.00 -3.53 6.88
C LEU A 51 7.08 -4.48 7.37
N LYS A 52 6.69 -5.60 7.97
CA LYS A 52 7.62 -6.52 8.62
C LYS A 52 7.88 -7.75 7.77
N LYS A 53 9.10 -8.30 7.87
CA LYS A 53 9.46 -9.56 7.23
C LYS A 53 8.64 -10.75 7.76
N THR A 54 8.26 -10.73 9.03
CA THR A 54 7.38 -11.72 9.65
C THR A 54 6.01 -11.75 8.97
N ASP A 55 5.43 -10.56 8.77
CA ASP A 55 4.14 -10.42 8.10
C ASP A 55 4.23 -10.93 6.65
N ALA A 56 5.39 -10.71 5.98
CA ALA A 56 5.59 -11.22 4.63
C ALA A 56 5.53 -12.75 4.55
N VAL A 57 6.16 -13.43 5.53
CA VAL A 57 6.14 -14.90 5.62
C VAL A 57 4.74 -15.42 5.97
N GLU A 58 4.06 -14.77 6.92
CA GLU A 58 2.70 -15.15 7.35
C GLU A 58 1.70 -15.01 6.19
N VAL A 59 1.70 -13.87 5.51
CA VAL A 59 0.83 -13.61 4.37
C VAL A 59 1.16 -14.55 3.19
N GLU A 60 2.45 -14.80 2.88
CA GLU A 60 2.85 -15.75 1.85
C GLU A 60 2.28 -17.14 2.14
N ASN A 61 2.42 -17.64 3.38
CA ASN A 61 1.94 -18.96 3.80
C ASN A 61 0.41 -19.04 3.76
N GLU A 62 -0.29 -18.02 4.23
CA GLU A 62 -1.75 -17.98 4.20
C GLU A 62 -2.28 -18.04 2.77
N LEU A 63 -1.71 -17.23 1.88
CA LEU A 63 -2.11 -17.19 0.47
C LEU A 63 -1.78 -18.50 -0.25
N TRP A 64 -0.61 -19.10 0.03
CA TRP A 64 -0.24 -20.40 -0.50
C TRP A 64 -1.23 -21.50 -0.09
N ASN A 65 -1.60 -21.56 1.19
CA ASN A 65 -2.57 -22.52 1.72
C ASN A 65 -3.97 -22.36 1.10
N LYS A 66 -4.29 -21.15 0.63
CA LYS A 66 -5.55 -20.86 -0.10
C LYS A 66 -5.45 -21.08 -1.61
N GLY A 67 -4.31 -21.58 -2.11
CA GLY A 67 -4.14 -21.93 -3.51
C GLY A 67 -3.69 -20.79 -4.43
N TYR A 68 -3.25 -19.64 -3.88
CA TYR A 68 -2.71 -18.57 -4.71
C TYR A 68 -1.28 -18.90 -5.16
N ASN A 69 -0.94 -18.53 -6.39
CA ASN A 69 0.44 -18.58 -6.89
C ASN A 69 1.18 -17.34 -6.38
N VAL A 70 1.74 -17.45 -5.18
CA VAL A 70 2.37 -16.34 -4.44
C VAL A 70 3.87 -16.52 -4.34
N VAL A 71 4.59 -15.41 -4.34
CA VAL A 71 6.01 -15.32 -3.99
C VAL A 71 6.22 -14.14 -3.03
N SER A 72 7.26 -14.20 -2.20
CA SER A 72 7.58 -13.06 -1.35
C SER A 72 9.01 -12.56 -1.53
N ILE A 73 9.22 -11.26 -1.23
CA ILE A 73 10.53 -10.61 -1.23
C ILE A 73 10.68 -9.82 0.07
N HIS A 74 11.59 -10.26 0.94
CA HIS A 74 11.90 -9.63 2.23
C HIS A 74 13.36 -9.84 2.61
N GLY A 75 13.81 -9.17 3.68
CA GLY A 75 15.22 -9.09 4.05
C GLY A 75 15.89 -10.42 4.43
N ASP A 76 15.12 -11.44 4.83
CA ASP A 76 15.68 -12.76 5.19
C ASP A 76 15.92 -13.67 3.97
N LYS A 77 15.39 -13.28 2.79
CA LYS A 77 15.69 -14.00 1.54
C LYS A 77 17.02 -13.51 0.98
N ASP A 78 17.88 -14.44 0.60
CA ASP A 78 19.13 -14.15 -0.09
C ASP A 78 18.89 -13.58 -1.50
N GLN A 79 19.95 -13.11 -2.15
CA GLN A 79 19.83 -12.47 -3.46
C GLN A 79 19.32 -13.44 -4.53
N TRP A 80 19.72 -14.71 -4.48
CA TRP A 80 19.28 -15.72 -5.42
C TRP A 80 17.76 -15.99 -5.28
N GLN A 81 17.30 -16.15 -4.05
CA GLN A 81 15.87 -16.34 -3.73
C GLN A 81 15.03 -15.15 -4.20
N ARG A 82 15.50 -13.90 -3.97
CA ARG A 82 14.84 -12.69 -4.43
C ARG A 82 14.78 -12.61 -5.95
N THR A 83 15.88 -12.94 -6.63
CA THR A 83 15.91 -12.97 -8.10
C THR A 83 14.94 -14.00 -8.64
N LYS A 84 14.92 -15.20 -8.10
CA LYS A 84 14.00 -16.28 -8.49
C LYS A 84 12.52 -15.89 -8.29
N ALA A 85 12.20 -15.28 -7.16
CA ALA A 85 10.86 -14.78 -6.86
C ALA A 85 10.43 -13.71 -7.88
N LEU A 86 11.30 -12.76 -8.17
CA LEU A 86 11.04 -11.71 -9.15
C LEU A 86 10.86 -12.27 -10.57
N GLU A 87 11.68 -13.23 -10.98
CA GLU A 87 11.55 -13.89 -12.29
C GLU A 87 10.23 -14.64 -12.40
N SER A 88 9.84 -15.39 -11.36
CA SER A 88 8.56 -16.10 -11.30
C SER A 88 7.39 -15.12 -11.48
N PHE A 89 7.45 -13.98 -10.80
CA PHE A 89 6.47 -12.93 -10.92
C PHE A 89 6.46 -12.27 -12.31
N LYS A 90 7.64 -11.97 -12.88
CA LYS A 90 7.76 -11.42 -14.24
C LYS A 90 7.19 -12.36 -15.31
N ARG A 91 7.40 -13.66 -15.16
CA ARG A 91 6.87 -14.69 -16.09
C ARG A 91 5.37 -14.95 -15.89
N GLY A 92 4.76 -14.47 -14.81
CA GLY A 92 3.37 -14.72 -14.48
C GLY A 92 3.10 -16.15 -13.96
N THR A 93 4.14 -16.89 -13.55
CA THR A 93 3.99 -18.16 -12.83
C THR A 93 3.56 -17.93 -11.37
N ALA A 94 3.89 -16.78 -10.81
CA ALA A 94 3.29 -16.22 -9.61
C ALA A 94 2.56 -14.93 -10.00
N ASN A 95 1.31 -14.80 -9.58
CA ASN A 95 0.50 -13.62 -9.86
C ASN A 95 0.35 -12.69 -8.65
N VAL A 96 0.75 -13.14 -7.47
CA VAL A 96 0.81 -12.31 -6.26
C VAL A 96 2.24 -12.24 -5.75
N MET A 97 2.71 -11.03 -5.46
CA MET A 97 4.00 -10.81 -4.80
C MET A 97 3.77 -10.12 -3.46
N VAL A 98 4.23 -10.72 -2.37
CA VAL A 98 4.27 -10.08 -1.05
C VAL A 98 5.65 -9.45 -0.86
N ALA A 99 5.71 -8.15 -0.54
CA ALA A 99 6.99 -7.45 -0.47
C ALA A 99 7.08 -6.49 0.72
N THR A 100 8.29 -6.38 1.30
CA THR A 100 8.63 -5.27 2.18
C THR A 100 9.27 -4.14 1.38
N ASP A 101 9.12 -2.87 1.81
CA ASP A 101 9.69 -1.71 1.11
C ASP A 101 11.18 -1.84 0.86
N VAL A 102 11.94 -2.20 1.90
CA VAL A 102 13.39 -2.30 1.83
C VAL A 102 13.83 -3.31 0.77
N ALA A 103 13.14 -4.43 0.68
CA ALA A 103 13.50 -5.50 -0.26
C ALA A 103 12.98 -5.23 -1.69
N ALA A 104 11.92 -4.43 -1.84
CA ALA A 104 11.37 -4.04 -3.12
C ALA A 104 12.10 -2.86 -3.78
N ARG A 105 12.82 -2.06 -2.99
CA ARG A 105 13.61 -0.94 -3.51
C ARG A 105 14.73 -1.43 -4.42
N GLY A 106 14.93 -0.74 -5.54
CA GLY A 106 15.96 -1.07 -6.53
C GLY A 106 15.66 -2.29 -7.40
N LEU A 107 14.53 -2.99 -7.16
CA LEU A 107 14.11 -4.06 -8.03
C LEU A 107 13.28 -3.52 -9.19
N ASP A 108 13.59 -4.05 -10.39
CA ASP A 108 12.80 -3.81 -11.60
C ASP A 108 11.52 -4.67 -11.54
N ILE A 109 10.57 -4.23 -10.70
CA ILE A 109 9.27 -4.87 -10.58
C ILE A 109 8.41 -4.39 -11.74
N PRO A 110 7.83 -5.31 -12.53
CA PRO A 110 6.97 -4.96 -13.64
C PRO A 110 5.75 -4.19 -13.16
N ASP A 111 5.12 -3.46 -14.06
CA ASP A 111 3.83 -2.84 -13.80
C ASP A 111 2.79 -3.88 -13.40
N VAL A 112 1.99 -3.54 -12.41
CA VAL A 112 0.97 -4.44 -11.85
C VAL A 112 -0.43 -3.80 -11.96
N GLU A 113 -1.45 -4.62 -12.02
CA GLU A 113 -2.83 -4.17 -12.14
C GLU A 113 -3.36 -3.62 -10.81
N ALA A 114 -2.92 -4.20 -9.70
CA ALA A 114 -3.30 -3.72 -8.37
C ALA A 114 -2.13 -3.73 -7.37
N VAL A 115 -2.10 -2.70 -6.54
CA VAL A 115 -1.25 -2.60 -5.34
C VAL A 115 -2.14 -2.68 -4.12
N ILE A 116 -1.83 -3.59 -3.19
CA ILE A 116 -2.53 -3.71 -1.92
C ILE A 116 -1.56 -3.33 -0.79
N ASN A 117 -1.83 -2.25 -0.08
CA ASN A 117 -1.12 -1.92 1.14
C ASN A 117 -1.78 -2.65 2.32
N PHE A 118 -1.37 -3.89 2.59
CA PHE A 118 -1.81 -4.67 3.74
C PHE A 118 -1.39 -4.00 5.06
N SER A 119 -0.14 -3.54 5.12
CA SER A 119 0.31 -2.61 6.15
C SER A 119 0.51 -1.24 5.51
N PHE A 120 -0.07 -0.20 6.11
CA PHE A 120 0.14 1.17 5.64
C PHE A 120 1.64 1.54 5.79
N PRO A 121 2.26 2.27 4.85
CA PRO A 121 3.68 2.61 4.92
C PRO A 121 3.99 3.59 6.06
N LEU A 122 5.27 3.67 6.46
CA LEU A 122 5.71 4.53 7.55
C LEU A 122 5.78 6.02 7.16
N THR A 123 5.87 6.30 5.86
CA THR A 123 5.92 7.66 5.31
C THR A 123 4.96 7.82 4.14
N ILE A 124 4.57 9.06 3.86
CA ILE A 124 3.70 9.35 2.72
C ILE A 124 4.45 9.20 1.39
N GLU A 125 5.77 9.43 1.41
CA GLU A 125 6.65 9.20 0.26
C GLU A 125 6.66 7.72 -0.13
N ASP A 126 6.78 6.82 0.86
CA ASP A 126 6.70 5.38 0.61
C ASP A 126 5.31 4.98 0.09
N TYR A 127 4.24 5.63 0.57
CA TYR A 127 2.90 5.45 0.02
C TYR A 127 2.85 5.74 -1.48
N VAL A 128 3.33 6.92 -1.89
CA VAL A 128 3.35 7.32 -3.30
C VAL A 128 4.22 6.38 -4.13
N HIS A 129 5.39 5.97 -3.62
CA HIS A 129 6.27 5.00 -4.28
C HIS A 129 5.65 3.63 -4.46
N ARG A 130 4.89 3.15 -3.46
CA ARG A 130 4.19 1.86 -3.54
C ARG A 130 3.06 1.90 -4.58
N ILE A 131 2.18 2.90 -4.49
CA ILE A 131 1.06 3.00 -5.44
C ILE A 131 1.55 3.23 -6.88
N GLY A 132 2.69 3.90 -7.06
CA GLY A 132 3.34 4.05 -8.36
C GLY A 132 3.92 2.76 -8.97
N ARG A 133 3.65 1.57 -8.40
CA ARG A 133 3.89 0.28 -9.05
C ARG A 133 2.76 -0.12 -9.99
N THR A 134 1.65 0.59 -9.95
CA THR A 134 0.54 0.46 -10.90
C THR A 134 0.30 1.78 -11.65
N GLY A 135 -0.54 1.77 -12.63
CA GLY A 135 -0.92 2.97 -13.38
C GLY A 135 0.18 3.55 -14.26
N ARG A 136 1.11 2.73 -14.76
CA ARG A 136 2.23 3.17 -15.59
C ARG A 136 1.91 3.09 -17.09
N ALA A 137 2.68 3.83 -17.87
CA ALA A 137 2.59 3.83 -19.35
C ALA A 137 1.18 4.11 -19.89
N GLY A 138 0.43 5.00 -19.22
CA GLY A 138 -0.91 5.41 -19.65
C GLY A 138 -2.02 4.39 -19.35
N LYS A 139 -1.72 3.34 -18.58
CA LYS A 139 -2.73 2.38 -18.11
C LYS A 139 -3.38 2.86 -16.84
N GLU A 140 -4.61 2.45 -16.63
CA GLU A 140 -5.28 2.59 -15.33
C GLU A 140 -4.74 1.55 -14.35
N GLY A 141 -4.64 1.94 -13.08
CA GLY A 141 -4.22 1.06 -12.01
C GLY A 141 -5.07 1.24 -10.77
N THR A 142 -5.03 0.26 -9.86
CA THR A 142 -5.73 0.36 -8.58
C THR A 142 -4.77 0.19 -7.42
N ALA A 143 -4.84 1.12 -6.46
CA ALA A 143 -4.15 1.01 -5.17
C ALA A 143 -5.19 0.90 -4.05
N HIS A 144 -5.15 -0.20 -3.31
CA HIS A 144 -6.06 -0.46 -2.20
C HIS A 144 -5.28 -0.49 -0.89
N SER A 145 -5.61 0.38 0.03
CA SER A 145 -4.87 0.56 1.27
C SER A 145 -5.74 0.27 2.48
N LEU A 146 -5.26 -0.62 3.35
CA LEU A 146 -5.88 -0.93 4.62
C LEU A 146 -5.27 0.01 5.68
N PHE A 147 -6.06 0.98 6.11
CA PHE A 147 -5.66 2.00 7.07
C PHE A 147 -6.22 1.66 8.45
N THR A 148 -5.38 1.70 9.48
CA THR A 148 -5.78 1.37 10.83
C THR A 148 -5.60 2.55 11.79
N GLN A 149 -6.10 2.40 12.99
CA GLN A 149 -5.91 3.41 14.02
C GLN A 149 -4.41 3.70 14.31
N GLN A 150 -3.50 2.73 14.05
CA GLN A 150 -2.07 2.91 14.27
C GLN A 150 -1.45 3.92 13.29
N ASP A 151 -2.06 4.08 12.12
CA ASP A 151 -1.57 4.90 11.00
C ASP A 151 -2.02 6.37 11.09
N TYR A 152 -2.79 6.75 12.13
CA TYR A 152 -3.46 8.05 12.26
C TYR A 152 -2.55 9.26 12.05
N LYS A 153 -1.25 9.15 12.39
CA LYS A 153 -0.28 10.22 12.23
C LYS A 153 -0.08 10.66 10.78
N LEU A 154 -0.33 9.75 9.85
CA LEU A 154 -0.21 9.98 8.41
C LEU A 154 -1.53 10.41 7.75
N ALA A 155 -2.64 10.38 8.49
CA ALA A 155 -3.97 10.64 7.95
C ALA A 155 -4.08 12.02 7.26
N GLY A 156 -3.53 13.08 7.87
CA GLY A 156 -3.55 14.42 7.28
C GLY A 156 -2.79 14.51 5.96
N CYS A 157 -1.59 13.91 5.90
CA CYS A 157 -0.80 13.87 4.67
C CYS A 157 -1.46 13.01 3.60
N LEU A 158 -2.08 11.89 4.00
CA LEU A 158 -2.82 11.01 3.09
C LEU A 158 -4.01 11.73 2.46
N VAL A 159 -4.82 12.43 3.27
CA VAL A 159 -5.95 13.23 2.78
C VAL A 159 -5.50 14.26 1.75
N LYS A 160 -4.36 14.93 1.99
CA LYS A 160 -3.81 15.87 1.02
C LYS A 160 -3.47 15.18 -0.30
N VAL A 161 -2.72 14.07 -0.27
CA VAL A 161 -2.33 13.31 -1.48
C VAL A 161 -3.56 12.83 -2.26
N LEU A 162 -4.60 12.34 -1.57
CA LEU A 162 -5.84 11.90 -2.21
C LEU A 162 -6.59 13.04 -2.86
N LYS A 163 -6.72 14.20 -2.19
CA LYS A 163 -7.35 15.41 -2.74
C LYS A 163 -6.60 15.94 -3.97
N ASP A 164 -5.27 16.02 -3.88
CA ASP A 164 -4.42 16.49 -4.97
C ASP A 164 -4.52 15.55 -6.20
N ALA A 165 -4.83 14.27 -5.99
CA ALA A 165 -5.09 13.28 -7.04
C ALA A 165 -6.57 13.17 -7.45
N GLY A 166 -7.47 14.02 -6.92
CA GLY A 166 -8.91 14.00 -7.24
C GLY A 166 -9.66 12.76 -6.72
N GLN A 167 -9.16 12.10 -5.68
CA GLN A 167 -9.77 10.90 -5.10
C GLN A 167 -10.77 11.23 -3.99
N GLU A 168 -11.74 10.35 -3.75
CA GLU A 168 -12.69 10.48 -2.64
C GLU A 168 -12.02 10.22 -1.27
N VAL A 169 -12.34 11.05 -0.27
CA VAL A 169 -11.71 11.01 1.06
C VAL A 169 -12.71 10.91 2.23
N ILE A 170 -13.95 10.57 1.96
CA ILE A 170 -15.08 10.68 2.92
C ILE A 170 -14.81 9.91 4.21
N ASP A 171 -14.41 8.64 4.12
CA ASP A 171 -14.23 7.78 5.31
C ASP A 171 -13.02 8.19 6.15
N ILE A 172 -11.95 8.64 5.49
CA ILE A 172 -10.71 9.04 6.17
C ILE A 172 -10.93 10.33 6.97
N GLU A 173 -11.62 11.32 6.41
CA GLU A 173 -11.92 12.57 7.12
C GLU A 173 -12.77 12.32 8.37
N SER A 174 -13.75 11.45 8.29
CA SER A 174 -14.58 11.03 9.42
C SER A 174 -13.76 10.36 10.51
N CYS A 175 -12.86 9.45 10.15
CA CYS A 175 -11.94 8.79 11.08
C CYS A 175 -10.92 9.75 11.67
N VAL A 176 -10.35 10.66 10.89
CA VAL A 176 -9.43 11.70 11.39
C VAL A 176 -10.14 12.59 12.39
N ARG A 177 -11.37 13.03 12.12
CA ARG A 177 -12.16 13.82 13.07
C ARG A 177 -12.47 13.04 14.35
N PHE A 178 -12.83 11.77 14.23
CA PHE A 178 -13.09 10.91 15.39
C PHE A 178 -11.84 10.72 16.25
N ILE A 179 -10.70 10.40 15.62
CA ILE A 179 -9.41 10.23 16.32
C ILE A 179 -8.92 11.56 16.92
N LEU A 180 -9.05 12.68 16.20
CA LEU A 180 -8.68 14.00 16.73
C LEU A 180 -9.59 14.43 17.89
N ASN A 181 -10.85 14.06 17.90
CA ASN A 181 -11.74 14.32 19.04
C ASN A 181 -11.39 13.47 20.25
N LEU A 182 -10.99 12.21 20.05
CA LEU A 182 -10.47 11.35 21.13
C LEU A 182 -9.10 11.87 21.65
N THR A 183 -8.24 12.37 20.77
CA THR A 183 -6.92 12.88 21.17
C THR A 183 -6.97 14.28 21.78
N LYS A 184 -7.97 15.11 21.49
CA LYS A 184 -8.20 16.38 22.22
C LYS A 184 -8.46 16.17 23.72
N LEU A 185 -8.92 14.98 24.12
CA LEU A 185 -9.03 14.58 25.51
C LEU A 185 -7.69 14.13 26.14
N PHE A 186 -6.65 13.84 25.30
CA PHE A 186 -5.41 13.24 25.81
C PHE A 186 -4.11 13.99 25.43
N VAL A 187 -4.09 14.97 24.52
CA VAL A 187 -2.82 15.53 24.01
C VAL A 187 -2.79 17.06 23.97
N SER A 188 -2.20 17.64 25.00
CA SER A 188 -1.65 19.02 24.97
C SER A 188 -0.26 19.12 24.31
N ARG A 189 0.22 18.11 23.60
CA ARG A 189 1.55 18.08 22.96
C ARG A 189 1.58 17.27 21.67
N CYS A 190 1.12 17.85 20.57
CA CYS A 190 1.53 17.39 19.24
C CYS A 190 1.78 18.61 18.33
N PRO A 191 2.97 18.76 17.69
CA PRO A 191 3.23 19.86 16.80
C PRO A 191 2.45 19.64 15.49
N LEU A 192 1.31 20.33 15.37
CA LEU A 192 0.50 20.45 14.16
C LEU A 192 1.27 21.24 13.09
N ARG A 193 2.25 20.62 12.43
CA ARG A 193 2.95 21.26 11.30
C ARG A 193 2.35 20.95 9.92
N CYS A 194 1.35 20.07 9.82
CA CYS A 194 0.73 19.71 8.53
C CYS A 194 -0.75 20.12 8.37
N LEU A 195 -1.33 20.80 9.36
CA LEU A 195 -2.73 21.25 9.29
C LEU A 195 -2.79 22.79 9.29
N ASN A 196 -2.36 23.44 8.19
CA ASN A 196 -2.91 24.72 7.82
C ASN A 196 -4.22 24.46 7.05
N LEU A 197 -5.29 24.32 7.82
CA LEU A 197 -6.66 24.42 7.32
C LEU A 197 -7.04 25.90 7.41
N THR A 198 -6.83 26.63 6.34
CA THR A 198 -7.57 27.84 5.98
C THR A 198 -8.20 27.63 4.63
#